data_048634d170bf8488e9cc045ca94a3f3c
#
_entry.id   048634d170bf8488e9cc045ca94a3f3c
#
_cell.length_a   1.000
_cell.length_b   1.000
_cell.length_c   1.000
_cell.angle_alpha   90.00
_cell.angle_beta   90.00
_cell.angle_gamma   90.00
#
_symmetry.space_group_name_H-M   'P 1'
#
loop_
_entity.id
_entity.type
_entity.pdbx_description
1 polymer ?
#
loop_
_entity_poly.entity_id
_entity_poly.type
_entity_poly.pdbx_seq_one_letter_code
_entity_poly.pdbx_strand_id
1 'polypeptide(L)'
;MGVFRMIIAALQNAQIEKDSRAAKAGTAKQALDDDEALQIIAREYKKRLESASEFEKGSRSDLAQHERDEARVIQSYIPEQMNADDLRAAVEKVLAGLGPEEKAQWGKVMQALARELKGKADMQQAAAIARQVLGIS
;
A
#
# COMPACT_ATOMS: atom_id res chain seq x y z
N MET A 1 -17.95 -1.18 -15.55
CA MET A 1 -18.16 0.27 -15.58
C MET A 1 -17.89 0.93 -14.25
N GLY A 2 -18.45 0.38 -13.16
CA GLY A 2 -18.32 0.97 -11.83
C GLY A 2 -16.88 1.09 -11.34
N VAL A 3 -16.04 0.08 -11.58
CA VAL A 3 -14.69 0.02 -11.02
C VAL A 3 -13.79 1.15 -11.52
N PHE A 4 -13.81 1.47 -12.81
CA PHE A 4 -12.98 2.55 -13.34
C PHE A 4 -13.43 3.91 -12.84
N ARG A 5 -14.75 4.13 -12.76
CA ARG A 5 -15.28 5.37 -12.19
C ARG A 5 -14.89 5.54 -10.73
N MET A 6 -14.91 4.46 -9.98
CA MET A 6 -14.54 4.47 -8.56
C MET A 6 -13.05 4.76 -8.37
N ILE A 7 -12.20 4.18 -9.20
CA ILE A 7 -10.76 4.46 -9.16
C ILE A 7 -10.51 5.93 -9.50
N ILE A 8 -11.12 6.42 -10.56
CA ILE A 8 -10.98 7.83 -10.96
C ILE A 8 -11.45 8.76 -9.85
N ALA A 9 -12.60 8.47 -9.24
CA ALA A 9 -13.12 9.27 -8.14
C ALA A 9 -12.18 9.24 -6.94
N ALA A 10 -11.63 8.08 -6.60
CA ALA A 10 -10.70 7.93 -5.49
C ALA A 10 -9.42 8.73 -5.75
N LEU A 11 -8.89 8.69 -6.98
CA LEU A 11 -7.70 9.46 -7.35
C LEU A 11 -7.98 10.96 -7.32
N GLN A 12 -9.13 11.39 -7.82
CA GLN A 12 -9.53 12.80 -7.78
C GLN A 12 -9.68 13.30 -6.35
N ASN A 13 -10.32 12.51 -5.48
CA ASN A 13 -10.49 12.86 -4.08
C ASN A 13 -9.13 12.96 -3.37
N ALA A 14 -8.22 12.05 -3.65
CA ALA A 14 -6.87 12.08 -3.09
C ALA A 14 -6.10 13.32 -3.56
N GLN A 15 -6.27 13.71 -4.81
CA GLN A 15 -5.65 14.92 -5.33
C GLN A 15 -6.21 16.16 -4.65
N ILE A 16 -7.52 16.21 -4.43
CA ILE A 16 -8.18 17.31 -3.71
C ILE A 16 -7.64 17.41 -2.29
N GLU A 17 -7.51 16.29 -1.59
CA GLU A 17 -6.95 16.27 -0.23
C GLU A 17 -5.50 16.75 -0.22
N LYS A 18 -4.70 16.31 -1.18
CA LYS A 18 -3.30 16.72 -1.29
C LYS A 18 -3.19 18.23 -1.53
N ASP A 19 -4.02 18.76 -2.42
CA ASP A 19 -4.08 20.19 -2.71
C ASP A 19 -4.50 20.98 -1.48
N SER A 20 -5.48 20.48 -0.74
CA SER A 20 -5.96 21.13 0.49
C SER A 20 -4.85 21.18 1.56
N ARG A 21 -4.11 20.09 1.72
CA ARG A 21 -2.98 20.05 2.65
C ARG A 21 -1.87 21.02 2.24
N ALA A 22 -1.58 21.11 0.95
CA ALA A 22 -0.60 22.05 0.43
C ALA A 22 -1.01 23.51 0.70
N ALA A 23 -2.29 23.84 0.49
CA ALA A 23 -2.82 25.16 0.76
C ALA A 23 -2.70 25.53 2.24
N LYS A 24 -3.04 24.61 3.14
CA LYS A 24 -2.93 24.83 4.60
C LYS A 24 -1.48 25.00 5.04
N ALA A 25 -0.56 24.29 4.41
CA ALA A 25 0.87 24.38 4.72
C ALA A 25 1.57 25.53 4.02
N GLY A 26 0.90 26.24 3.10
CA GLY A 26 1.50 27.33 2.33
C GLY A 26 2.49 26.84 1.29
N THR A 27 2.37 25.59 0.85
CA THR A 27 3.25 24.99 -0.16
C THR A 27 2.56 24.92 -1.52
N ALA A 28 3.36 24.69 -2.58
CA ALA A 28 2.83 24.57 -3.93
C ALA A 28 2.03 23.27 -4.09
N LYS A 29 0.98 23.33 -4.91
CA LYS A 29 0.21 22.15 -5.29
C LYS A 29 1.09 21.23 -6.13
N GLN A 30 0.98 19.92 -5.88
CA GLN A 30 1.68 18.90 -6.63
C GLN A 30 0.71 17.79 -7.04
N ALA A 31 0.91 17.24 -8.24
CA ALA A 31 0.14 16.09 -8.68
C ALA A 31 0.50 14.87 -7.80
N LEU A 32 -0.41 13.88 -7.77
CA LEU A 32 -0.10 12.59 -7.17
C LEU A 32 1.05 11.96 -7.94
N ASP A 33 2.04 11.43 -7.23
CA ASP A 33 3.08 10.64 -7.88
C ASP A 33 2.58 9.20 -8.11
N ASP A 34 3.37 8.41 -8.83
CA ASP A 34 2.99 7.04 -9.17
C ASP A 34 2.78 6.17 -7.93
N ASP A 35 3.64 6.34 -6.91
CA ASP A 35 3.51 5.58 -5.66
C ASP A 35 2.22 5.93 -4.92
N GLU A 36 1.88 7.20 -4.85
CA GLU A 36 0.64 7.65 -4.22
C GLU A 36 -0.57 7.09 -4.97
N ALA A 37 -0.55 7.14 -6.29
CA ALA A 37 -1.62 6.59 -7.11
C ALA A 37 -1.77 5.09 -6.90
N LEU A 38 -0.66 4.34 -6.88
CA LEU A 38 -0.68 2.90 -6.64
C LEU A 38 -1.23 2.54 -5.26
N GLN A 39 -0.90 3.32 -4.24
CA GLN A 39 -1.44 3.13 -2.90
C GLN A 39 -2.96 3.28 -2.87
N ILE A 40 -3.48 4.26 -3.61
CA ILE A 40 -4.92 4.50 -3.70
C ILE A 40 -5.60 3.33 -4.41
N ILE A 41 -5.03 2.86 -5.51
CA ILE A 41 -5.55 1.71 -6.26
C ILE A 41 -5.53 0.45 -5.39
N ALA A 42 -4.45 0.22 -4.65
CA ALA A 42 -4.34 -0.93 -3.74
C ALA A 42 -5.38 -0.86 -2.62
N ARG A 43 -5.67 0.33 -2.12
CA ARG A 43 -6.71 0.55 -1.11
C ARG A 43 -8.09 0.21 -1.66
N GLU A 44 -8.37 0.62 -2.90
CA GLU A 44 -9.64 0.29 -3.56
C GLU A 44 -9.78 -1.22 -3.76
N TYR A 45 -8.70 -1.89 -4.14
CA TYR A 45 -8.66 -3.35 -4.25
C TYR A 45 -9.04 -4.00 -2.92
N LYS A 46 -8.42 -3.57 -1.84
CA LYS A 46 -8.69 -4.09 -0.50
C LYS A 46 -10.14 -3.88 -0.08
N LYS A 47 -10.70 -2.70 -0.38
CA LYS A 47 -12.11 -2.41 -0.09
C LYS A 47 -13.04 -3.37 -0.83
N ARG A 48 -12.73 -3.72 -2.09
CA ARG A 48 -13.55 -4.67 -2.84
C ARG A 48 -13.53 -6.05 -2.20
N LEU A 49 -12.37 -6.51 -1.74
CA LEU A 49 -12.25 -7.80 -1.05
C LEU A 49 -13.00 -7.80 0.28
N GLU A 50 -12.93 -6.72 1.04
CA GLU A 50 -13.66 -6.58 2.29
C GLU A 50 -15.18 -6.59 2.05
N SER A 51 -15.65 -5.87 1.03
CA SER A 51 -17.06 -5.86 0.63
C SER A 51 -17.52 -7.25 0.23
N ALA A 52 -16.70 -7.98 -0.54
CA ALA A 52 -17.03 -9.35 -0.93
C ALA A 52 -17.21 -10.25 0.29
N SER A 53 -16.30 -10.12 1.26
CA SER A 53 -16.39 -10.89 2.50
C SER A 53 -17.67 -10.58 3.28
N GLU A 54 -18.05 -9.30 3.36
CA GLU A 54 -19.27 -8.88 4.05
C GLU A 54 -20.53 -9.41 3.33
N PHE A 55 -20.56 -9.38 2.01
CA PHE A 55 -21.68 -9.95 1.25
C PHE A 55 -21.80 -11.46 1.43
N GLU A 56 -20.69 -12.17 1.53
CA GLU A 56 -20.71 -13.61 1.81
C GLU A 56 -21.30 -13.91 3.19
N LYS A 57 -20.91 -13.14 4.19
CA LYS A 57 -21.46 -13.27 5.55
C LYS A 57 -22.95 -13.03 5.56
N GLY A 58 -23.45 -12.13 4.70
CA GLY A 58 -24.88 -11.84 4.55
C GLY A 58 -25.61 -12.76 3.59
N SER A 59 -24.99 -13.86 3.16
CA SER A 59 -25.56 -14.83 2.22
C SER A 59 -25.92 -14.22 0.85
N ARG A 60 -25.17 -13.21 0.45
CA ARG A 60 -25.34 -12.54 -0.86
C ARG A 60 -24.15 -12.87 -1.76
N SER A 61 -24.03 -14.15 -2.12
CA SER A 61 -22.92 -14.63 -2.95
C SER A 61 -22.87 -14.00 -4.34
N ASP A 62 -24.02 -13.59 -4.87
CA ASP A 62 -24.11 -12.86 -6.13
C ASP A 62 -23.37 -11.52 -6.07
N LEU A 63 -23.60 -10.75 -5.01
CA LEU A 63 -22.94 -9.47 -4.79
C LEU A 63 -21.46 -9.66 -4.43
N ALA A 64 -21.16 -10.71 -3.64
CA ALA A 64 -19.77 -11.05 -3.31
C ALA A 64 -18.96 -11.36 -4.57
N GLN A 65 -19.54 -12.13 -5.49
CA GLN A 65 -18.84 -12.46 -6.75
C GLN A 65 -18.62 -11.21 -7.61
N HIS A 66 -19.59 -10.32 -7.66
CA HIS A 66 -19.45 -9.06 -8.38
C HIS A 66 -18.26 -8.24 -7.83
N GLU A 67 -18.16 -8.12 -6.49
CA GLU A 67 -17.05 -7.41 -5.86
C GLU A 67 -15.70 -8.08 -6.14
N ARG A 68 -15.64 -9.41 -6.15
CA ARG A 68 -14.42 -10.14 -6.50
C ARG A 68 -14.01 -9.92 -7.94
N ASP A 69 -14.97 -9.87 -8.85
CA ASP A 69 -14.70 -9.61 -10.27
C ASP A 69 -14.14 -8.21 -10.45
N GLU A 70 -14.71 -7.22 -9.77
CA GLU A 70 -14.18 -5.86 -9.78
C GLU A 70 -12.76 -5.80 -9.17
N ALA A 71 -12.54 -6.51 -8.07
CA ALA A 71 -11.22 -6.60 -7.44
C ALA A 71 -10.19 -7.18 -8.39
N ARG A 72 -10.56 -8.19 -9.17
CA ARG A 72 -9.66 -8.82 -10.14
C ARG A 72 -9.23 -7.84 -11.22
N VAL A 73 -10.15 -6.99 -11.69
CA VAL A 73 -9.83 -5.95 -12.66
C VAL A 73 -8.84 -4.94 -12.06
N ILE A 74 -9.08 -4.51 -10.82
CA ILE A 74 -8.18 -3.58 -10.13
C ILE A 74 -6.80 -4.21 -9.96
N GLN A 75 -6.75 -5.48 -9.59
CA GLN A 75 -5.49 -6.20 -9.37
C GLN A 75 -4.58 -6.17 -10.60
N SER A 76 -5.15 -6.19 -11.79
CA SER A 76 -4.37 -6.17 -13.03
C SER A 76 -3.56 -4.88 -13.21
N TYR A 77 -3.91 -3.82 -12.49
CA TYR A 77 -3.20 -2.53 -12.53
C TYR A 77 -2.22 -2.34 -11.37
N ILE A 78 -2.17 -3.30 -10.43
CA ILE A 78 -1.24 -3.25 -9.30
C ILE A 78 -0.01 -4.06 -9.66
N PRO A 79 1.22 -3.49 -9.51
CA PRO A 79 2.43 -4.27 -9.73
C PRO A 79 2.47 -5.49 -8.82
N GLU A 80 3.06 -6.56 -9.32
CA GLU A 80 3.19 -7.79 -8.55
C GLU A 80 3.95 -7.50 -7.24
N GLN A 81 3.34 -7.87 -6.12
CA GLN A 81 3.94 -7.70 -4.81
C GLN A 81 4.84 -8.89 -4.48
N MET A 82 5.87 -8.64 -3.69
CA MET A 82 6.75 -9.70 -3.22
C MET A 82 5.97 -10.69 -2.34
N ASN A 83 6.25 -11.98 -2.49
CA ASN A 83 5.73 -12.98 -1.55
C ASN A 83 6.46 -12.84 -0.20
N ALA A 84 5.98 -13.56 0.83
CA ALA A 84 6.52 -13.41 2.19
C ALA A 84 8.01 -13.76 2.28
N ASP A 85 8.46 -14.79 1.57
CA ASP A 85 9.86 -15.22 1.60
C ASP A 85 10.77 -14.20 0.90
N ASP A 86 10.34 -13.70 -0.25
CA ASP A 86 11.09 -12.66 -0.99
C ASP A 86 11.15 -11.36 -0.19
N LEU A 87 10.05 -11.00 0.47
CA LEU A 87 10.00 -9.82 1.31
C LEU A 87 10.96 -9.93 2.49
N ARG A 88 10.98 -11.09 3.15
CA ARG A 88 11.89 -11.32 4.26
C ARG A 88 13.35 -11.21 3.82
N ALA A 89 13.69 -11.84 2.71
CA ALA A 89 15.05 -11.76 2.16
C ALA A 89 15.43 -10.31 1.82
N ALA A 90 14.51 -9.55 1.23
CA ALA A 90 14.75 -8.16 0.88
C ALA A 90 14.95 -7.29 2.13
N VAL A 91 14.13 -7.50 3.17
CA VAL A 91 14.28 -6.78 4.45
C VAL A 91 15.62 -7.11 5.10
N GLU A 92 15.99 -8.38 5.16
CA GLU A 92 17.27 -8.81 5.73
C GLU A 92 18.44 -8.18 5.00
N LYS A 93 18.37 -8.11 3.67
CA LYS A 93 19.40 -7.48 2.84
C LYS A 93 19.53 -5.98 3.12
N VAL A 94 18.41 -5.28 3.24
CA VAL A 94 18.42 -3.85 3.58
C VAL A 94 19.06 -3.63 4.96
N LEU A 95 18.65 -4.42 5.95
CA LEU A 95 19.18 -4.31 7.31
C LEU A 95 20.67 -4.65 7.38
N ALA A 96 21.13 -5.62 6.59
CA ALA A 96 22.55 -5.97 6.55
C ALA A 96 23.41 -4.85 6.00
N GLY A 97 22.85 -3.97 5.17
CA GLY A 97 23.54 -2.81 4.64
C GLY A 97 23.61 -1.62 5.59
N LEU A 98 22.91 -1.69 6.74
CA LEU A 98 22.89 -0.60 7.73
C LEU A 98 23.96 -0.84 8.80
N GLY A 99 24.57 0.27 9.27
CA GLY A 99 25.49 0.21 10.40
C GLY A 99 24.76 0.02 11.73
N PRO A 100 25.48 -0.35 12.81
CA PRO A 100 24.85 -0.56 14.12
C PRO A 100 24.10 0.67 14.64
N GLU A 101 24.61 1.87 14.38
CA GLU A 101 23.97 3.11 14.80
C GLU A 101 22.65 3.35 14.07
N GLU A 102 22.61 3.02 12.78
CA GLU A 102 21.41 3.17 11.97
C GLU A 102 20.34 2.15 12.38
N LYS A 103 20.76 0.92 12.66
CA LYS A 103 19.84 -0.13 13.13
C LYS A 103 19.19 0.21 14.48
N ALA A 104 19.87 1.01 15.30
CA ALA A 104 19.35 1.46 16.58
C ALA A 104 18.30 2.54 16.45
N GLN A 105 18.14 3.15 15.28
CA GLN A 105 17.19 4.22 15.02
C GLN A 105 16.09 3.73 14.08
N TRP A 106 14.90 3.49 14.62
CA TRP A 106 13.78 2.95 13.87
C TRP A 106 13.43 3.81 12.64
N GLY A 107 13.48 5.15 12.77
CA GLY A 107 13.22 6.05 11.67
C GLY A 107 14.15 5.84 10.49
N LYS A 108 15.44 5.58 10.75
CA LYS A 108 16.42 5.31 9.71
C LYS A 108 16.21 3.94 9.06
N VAL A 109 15.82 2.96 9.87
CA VAL A 109 15.45 1.63 9.36
C VAL A 109 14.29 1.76 8.39
N MET A 110 13.24 2.48 8.78
CA MET A 110 12.06 2.66 7.93
C MET A 110 12.36 3.46 6.67
N GLN A 111 13.25 4.45 6.74
CA GLN A 111 13.68 5.18 5.54
C GLN A 111 14.40 4.27 4.55
N ALA A 112 15.28 3.42 5.03
CA ALA A 112 16.01 2.48 4.18
C ALA A 112 15.05 1.47 3.54
N LEU A 113 14.11 0.93 4.30
CA LEU A 113 13.10 0.00 3.79
C LEU A 113 12.23 0.67 2.73
N ALA A 114 11.79 1.91 2.99
CA ALA A 114 10.95 2.64 2.05
C ALA A 114 11.70 2.89 0.73
N ARG A 115 12.97 3.25 0.80
CA ARG A 115 13.78 3.50 -0.39
C ARG A 115 13.84 2.29 -1.31
N GLU A 116 13.99 1.09 -0.74
CA GLU A 116 14.20 -0.13 -1.51
C GLU A 116 12.88 -0.85 -1.85
N LEU A 117 11.87 -0.77 -0.98
CA LEU A 117 10.69 -1.63 -1.05
C LEU A 117 9.38 -0.90 -1.34
N LYS A 118 9.37 0.44 -1.32
CA LYS A 118 8.15 1.20 -1.58
C LYS A 118 7.63 0.87 -2.98
N GLY A 119 6.34 0.54 -3.06
CA GLY A 119 5.71 0.13 -4.31
C GLY A 119 5.92 -1.33 -4.67
N LYS A 120 6.86 -2.03 -4.02
CA LYS A 120 7.17 -3.44 -4.28
C LYS A 120 6.58 -4.37 -3.23
N ALA A 121 6.28 -3.86 -2.06
CA ALA A 121 5.78 -4.65 -0.94
C ALA A 121 4.94 -3.78 0.00
N ASP A 122 4.14 -4.44 0.84
CA ASP A 122 3.40 -3.79 1.92
C ASP A 122 4.39 -3.34 2.99
N MET A 123 4.45 -2.04 3.24
CA MET A 123 5.39 -1.48 4.22
C MET A 123 5.06 -1.91 5.65
N GLN A 124 3.80 -2.20 5.98
CA GLN A 124 3.44 -2.74 7.29
C GLN A 124 4.04 -4.12 7.52
N GLN A 125 3.99 -4.98 6.51
CA GLN A 125 4.60 -6.29 6.56
C GLN A 125 6.13 -6.18 6.65
N ALA A 126 6.71 -5.29 5.86
CA ALA A 126 8.16 -5.03 5.91
C ALA A 126 8.58 -4.57 7.31
N ALA A 127 7.83 -3.66 7.91
CA ALA A 127 8.10 -3.19 9.26
C ALA A 127 8.02 -4.31 10.31
N ALA A 128 7.00 -5.17 10.20
CA ALA A 128 6.85 -6.30 11.11
C ALA A 128 8.04 -7.27 11.02
N ILE A 129 8.47 -7.57 9.79
CA ILE A 129 9.63 -8.44 9.56
C ILE A 129 10.91 -7.80 10.13
N ALA A 130 11.08 -6.50 9.88
CA ALA A 130 12.25 -5.78 10.39
C ALA A 130 12.31 -5.83 11.92
N ARG A 131 11.18 -5.66 12.59
CA ARG A 131 11.11 -5.79 14.05
C ARG A 131 11.52 -7.18 14.52
N GLN A 132 11.06 -8.22 13.83
CA GLN A 132 11.43 -9.60 14.15
C GLN A 132 12.93 -9.81 13.99
N VAL A 133 13.49 -9.35 12.87
CA VAL A 133 14.92 -9.53 12.57
C VAL A 133 15.79 -8.75 13.57
N LEU A 134 15.37 -7.55 13.95
CA LEU A 134 16.10 -6.71 14.91
C LEU A 134 15.82 -7.12 16.38
N GLY A 135 14.87 -7.99 16.63
CA GLY A 135 14.52 -8.42 17.96
C GLY A 135 13.80 -7.36 18.81
N ILE A 136 13.09 -6.45 18.17
CA ILE A 136 12.29 -5.43 18.84
C ILE A 136 10.80 -5.71 18.66
N SER A 137 10.00 -5.31 19.61
CA SER A 137 8.55 -5.53 19.61
C SER A 137 7.76 -4.27 19.26
#